data_7dc1425bf45ac72c3b343b52ad80365f
#
_entry.id   7dc1425bf45ac72c3b343b52ad80365f
#
_cell.length_a   1.000
_cell.length_b   1.000
_cell.length_c   1.000
_cell.angle_alpha   90.00
_cell.angle_beta   90.00
_cell.angle_gamma   90.00
#
_symmetry.space_group_name_H-M   'P 1'
#
loop_
_entity.id
_entity.type
_entity.pdbx_description
1 polymer ?
#
loop_
_entity_poly.entity_id
_entity_poly.type
_entity_poly.pdbx_seq_one_letter_code
_entity_poly.pdbx_strand_id
1 'polypeptide(L)'
;MNILVIVAHPDDEVLGMGGTIKKYTKNKHDVKIVIMATGIFARRSQNYQNSTSYKFDKKTIKNMEMELVDLKKDCKKAAKIMGVTDVEFMDFPDNEMDTISNLEVTKKIELVIEHYKPSIVFTHSKYDVNVDHRVLYDATITATRPTSNLSIKKVISFEVPSSTEWYFPSQFSPNIFVDINKELETKIKALMAYKNEIRDFPHPRSVDAIRVIAKRWGTVSGLHAAEAFSLVRDINNSVP
;
A
#
# COMPACT_ATOMS: atom_id res chain seq x y z
N MET A 1 20.15 -0.05 1.25
CA MET A 1 19.29 0.65 2.25
C MET A 1 18.11 -0.24 2.53
N ASN A 2 17.59 -0.18 3.76
CA ASN A 2 16.38 -0.89 4.15
C ASN A 2 15.18 0.02 3.93
N ILE A 3 14.19 -0.46 3.19
CA ILE A 3 12.98 0.27 2.82
C ILE A 3 11.77 -0.48 3.35
N LEU A 4 10.97 0.18 4.15
CA LEU A 4 9.76 -0.39 4.74
C LEU A 4 8.53 0.17 4.03
N VAL A 5 7.69 -0.72 3.53
CA VAL A 5 6.40 -0.40 2.91
C VAL A 5 5.30 -0.91 3.82
N ILE A 6 4.52 -0.01 4.39
CA ILE A 6 3.43 -0.33 5.31
C ILE A 6 2.12 -0.03 4.60
N VAL A 7 1.32 -1.06 4.37
CA VAL A 7 0.03 -0.96 3.68
C VAL A 7 -1.09 -1.62 4.48
N ALA A 8 -2.30 -1.14 4.27
CA ALA A 8 -3.45 -1.71 4.93
C ALA A 8 -3.80 -3.09 4.36
N HIS A 9 -3.98 -3.19 3.06
CA HIS A 9 -4.50 -4.40 2.43
C HIS A 9 -3.54 -4.97 1.38
N PRO A 10 -3.64 -6.27 1.09
CA PRO A 10 -2.95 -6.87 -0.04
C PRO A 10 -3.47 -6.27 -1.35
N ASP A 11 -2.61 -5.78 -2.20
CA ASP A 11 -2.70 -5.06 -3.46
C ASP A 11 -2.33 -3.56 -3.38
N ASP A 12 -2.50 -2.91 -2.24
CA ASP A 12 -2.18 -1.49 -2.05
C ASP A 12 -0.72 -1.18 -2.41
N GLU A 13 0.21 -2.07 -2.06
CA GLU A 13 1.63 -1.91 -2.36
C GLU A 13 1.92 -1.91 -3.85
N VAL A 14 1.17 -2.71 -4.62
CA VAL A 14 1.30 -2.73 -6.08
C VAL A 14 0.61 -1.52 -6.69
N LEU A 15 -0.62 -1.25 -6.27
CA LEU A 15 -1.42 -0.14 -6.78
C LEU A 15 -0.71 1.21 -6.57
N GLY A 16 -0.21 1.46 -5.36
CA GLY A 16 0.43 2.71 -5.00
C GLY A 16 1.85 2.85 -5.53
N MET A 17 2.68 1.79 -5.40
CA MET A 17 4.11 1.94 -5.63
C MET A 17 4.85 0.73 -6.23
N GLY A 18 4.15 -0.15 -6.94
CA GLY A 18 4.74 -1.39 -7.48
C GLY A 18 5.93 -1.18 -8.41
N GLY A 19 5.91 -0.13 -9.23
CA GLY A 19 7.04 0.25 -10.09
C GLY A 19 8.25 0.73 -9.28
N THR A 20 8.02 1.54 -8.27
CA THR A 20 9.05 2.05 -7.35
C THR A 20 9.66 0.93 -6.51
N ILE A 21 8.83 0.00 -5.99
CA ILE A 21 9.33 -1.21 -5.32
C ILE A 21 10.27 -1.98 -6.24
N LYS A 22 9.85 -2.23 -7.49
CA LYS A 22 10.69 -2.92 -8.47
C LYS A 22 11.99 -2.18 -8.75
N LYS A 23 11.96 -0.86 -8.81
CA LYS A 23 13.15 -0.04 -9.02
C LYS A 23 14.12 -0.15 -7.83
N TYR A 24 13.63 -0.16 -6.59
CA TYR A 24 14.44 -0.36 -5.41
C TYR A 24 15.12 -1.74 -5.40
N THR A 25 14.35 -2.81 -5.60
CA THR A 25 14.90 -4.18 -5.59
C THR A 25 15.92 -4.41 -6.70
N LYS A 26 15.68 -3.84 -7.90
CA LYS A 26 16.63 -3.87 -9.02
C LYS A 26 17.96 -3.18 -8.68
N ASN A 27 17.90 -2.12 -7.86
CA ASN A 27 19.09 -1.41 -7.37
C ASN A 27 19.67 -2.01 -6.09
N LYS A 28 19.32 -3.27 -5.77
CA LYS A 28 19.82 -4.04 -4.62
C LYS A 28 19.54 -3.39 -3.27
N HIS A 29 18.45 -2.65 -3.16
CA HIS A 29 17.91 -2.22 -1.88
C HIS A 29 17.07 -3.34 -1.28
N ASP A 30 17.13 -3.46 0.03
CA ASP A 30 16.29 -4.39 0.77
C ASP A 30 14.91 -3.76 0.99
N VAL A 31 13.85 -4.48 0.62
CA VAL A 31 12.47 -4.00 0.73
C VAL A 31 11.66 -5.01 1.54
N LYS A 32 11.07 -4.55 2.64
CA LYS A 32 10.10 -5.28 3.44
C LYS A 32 8.72 -4.69 3.22
N ILE A 33 7.73 -5.55 2.96
CA ILE A 33 6.32 -5.18 2.88
C ILE A 33 5.60 -5.71 4.12
N VAL A 34 4.85 -4.84 4.80
CA VAL A 34 3.99 -5.21 5.93
C VAL A 34 2.55 -4.91 5.56
N ILE A 35 1.73 -5.94 5.56
CA ILE A 35 0.29 -5.87 5.32
C ILE A 35 -0.39 -5.90 6.70
N MET A 36 -1.10 -4.85 7.05
CA MET A 36 -1.63 -4.70 8.41
C MET A 36 -2.96 -5.41 8.59
N ALA A 37 -3.87 -5.27 7.65
CA ALA A 37 -5.17 -5.93 7.66
C ALA A 37 -5.30 -6.90 6.48
N THR A 38 -6.02 -7.96 6.67
CA THR A 38 -6.19 -8.96 5.62
C THR A 38 -7.59 -8.88 5.06
N GLY A 39 -7.78 -7.88 4.18
CA GLY A 39 -9.02 -7.42 3.65
C GLY A 39 -9.85 -8.38 2.80
N ILE A 40 -10.78 -9.09 3.41
CA ILE A 40 -11.82 -9.83 2.69
C ILE A 40 -13.23 -9.45 3.14
N PHE A 41 -13.38 -9.07 4.41
CA PHE A 41 -14.71 -8.93 5.03
C PHE A 41 -15.50 -7.73 4.48
N ALA A 42 -14.84 -6.69 4.00
CA ALA A 42 -15.51 -5.56 3.35
C ALA A 42 -15.75 -5.76 1.85
N ARG A 43 -15.22 -6.82 1.25
CA ARG A 43 -15.37 -7.05 -0.18
C ARG A 43 -16.78 -7.47 -0.52
N ARG A 44 -17.35 -6.77 -1.48
CA ARG A 44 -18.59 -7.18 -2.12
C ARG A 44 -18.25 -8.11 -3.29
N SER A 45 -18.03 -9.39 -3.01
CA SER A 45 -17.99 -10.38 -4.08
C SER A 45 -19.38 -10.54 -4.70
N GLN A 46 -19.47 -11.16 -5.88
CA GLN A 46 -20.77 -11.46 -6.49
C GLN A 46 -21.69 -12.25 -5.54
N ASN A 47 -21.10 -13.03 -4.63
CA ASN A 47 -21.85 -13.84 -3.64
C ASN A 47 -22.38 -13.00 -2.47
N TYR A 48 -21.88 -11.78 -2.24
CA TYR A 48 -22.23 -10.91 -1.10
C TYR A 48 -22.87 -9.59 -1.55
N GLN A 49 -23.02 -9.33 -2.83
CA GLN A 49 -23.50 -8.04 -3.38
C GLN A 49 -24.86 -7.61 -2.83
N ASN A 50 -25.71 -8.55 -2.48
CA ASN A 50 -27.06 -8.30 -1.99
C ASN A 50 -27.14 -8.28 -0.45
N SER A 51 -26.04 -8.48 0.26
CA SER A 51 -26.04 -8.48 1.71
C SER A 51 -25.85 -7.05 2.22
N THR A 52 -26.92 -6.47 2.74
CA THR A 52 -26.84 -5.28 3.62
C THR A 52 -26.54 -5.68 5.06
N SER A 53 -26.45 -6.98 5.33
CA SER A 53 -26.16 -7.52 6.65
C SER A 53 -24.66 -7.49 6.93
N TYR A 54 -24.31 -6.98 8.07
CA TYR A 54 -22.96 -7.01 8.64
C TYR A 54 -22.60 -8.39 9.24
N LYS A 55 -23.58 -9.28 9.38
CA LYS A 55 -23.40 -10.61 9.97
C LYS A 55 -23.46 -11.66 8.87
N PHE A 56 -22.40 -12.46 8.76
CA PHE A 56 -22.32 -13.56 7.84
C PHE A 56 -22.64 -14.89 8.52
N ASP A 57 -23.19 -15.83 7.77
CA ASP A 57 -23.37 -17.20 8.25
C ASP A 57 -22.01 -17.94 8.28
N LYS A 58 -21.98 -19.09 8.98
CA LYS A 58 -20.75 -19.88 9.14
C LYS A 58 -20.17 -20.37 7.82
N LYS A 59 -21.00 -20.62 6.80
CA LYS A 59 -20.55 -21.09 5.48
C LYS A 59 -19.85 -19.96 4.73
N THR A 60 -20.42 -18.77 4.77
CA THR A 60 -19.85 -17.56 4.18
C THR A 60 -18.51 -17.23 4.81
N ILE A 61 -18.42 -17.25 6.15
CA ILE A 61 -17.17 -17.02 6.88
C ILE A 61 -16.09 -18.01 6.44
N LYS A 62 -16.41 -19.31 6.36
CA LYS A 62 -15.46 -20.33 5.92
C LYS A 62 -14.97 -20.11 4.48
N ASN A 63 -15.84 -19.66 3.57
CA ASN A 63 -15.45 -19.32 2.22
C ASN A 63 -14.50 -18.10 2.20
N MET A 64 -14.79 -17.08 3.01
CA MET A 64 -13.94 -15.91 3.16
C MET A 64 -12.56 -16.25 3.71
N GLU A 65 -12.46 -17.16 4.66
CA GLU A 65 -11.17 -17.66 5.17
C GLU A 65 -10.35 -18.36 4.07
N MET A 66 -10.99 -19.14 3.19
CA MET A 66 -10.31 -19.74 2.04
C MET A 66 -9.82 -18.69 1.04
N GLU A 67 -10.66 -17.71 0.72
CA GLU A 67 -10.30 -16.59 -0.15
C GLU A 67 -9.11 -15.79 0.42
N LEU A 68 -9.04 -15.63 1.76
CA LEU A 68 -7.92 -14.99 2.44
C LEU A 68 -6.60 -15.74 2.24
N VAL A 69 -6.63 -17.07 2.30
CA VAL A 69 -5.43 -17.89 2.04
C VAL A 69 -4.94 -17.65 0.62
N ASP A 70 -5.83 -17.59 -0.37
CA ASP A 70 -5.46 -17.36 -1.76
C ASP A 70 -4.98 -15.92 -1.98
N LEU A 71 -5.59 -14.94 -1.33
CA LEU A 71 -5.13 -13.56 -1.37
C LEU A 71 -3.70 -13.40 -0.82
N LYS A 72 -3.38 -14.05 0.31
CA LYS A 72 -2.01 -14.06 0.87
C LYS A 72 -1.01 -14.72 -0.09
N LYS A 73 -1.42 -15.75 -0.84
CA LYS A 73 -0.59 -16.35 -1.90
C LYS A 73 -0.37 -15.39 -3.08
N ASP A 74 -1.44 -14.71 -3.53
CA ASP A 74 -1.38 -13.74 -4.61
C ASP A 74 -0.47 -12.56 -4.24
N CYS A 75 -0.56 -12.06 -3.00
CA CYS A 75 0.34 -11.05 -2.46
C CYS A 75 1.82 -11.48 -2.52
N LYS A 76 2.14 -12.67 -2.03
CA LYS A 76 3.50 -13.21 -2.09
C LYS A 76 4.00 -13.38 -3.52
N LYS A 77 3.12 -13.75 -4.45
CA LYS A 77 3.45 -13.85 -5.87
C LYS A 77 3.71 -12.48 -6.49
N ALA A 78 2.89 -11.48 -6.20
CA ALA A 78 3.08 -10.10 -6.63
C ALA A 78 4.42 -9.54 -6.09
N ALA A 79 4.68 -9.71 -4.80
CA ALA A 79 5.93 -9.33 -4.15
C ALA A 79 7.16 -9.95 -4.85
N LYS A 80 7.11 -11.25 -5.14
CA LYS A 80 8.19 -11.96 -5.87
C LYS A 80 8.42 -11.39 -7.27
N ILE A 81 7.37 -11.00 -8.01
CA ILE A 81 7.49 -10.35 -9.32
C ILE A 81 8.24 -9.02 -9.18
N MET A 82 7.95 -8.25 -8.14
CA MET A 82 8.64 -7.01 -7.83
C MET A 82 10.05 -7.22 -7.26
N GLY A 83 10.41 -8.45 -6.88
CA GLY A 83 11.73 -8.79 -6.34
C GLY A 83 11.81 -8.71 -4.81
N VAL A 84 10.67 -8.70 -4.13
CA VAL A 84 10.57 -8.70 -2.67
C VAL A 84 10.35 -10.13 -2.17
N THR A 85 11.07 -10.52 -1.12
CA THR A 85 10.94 -11.83 -0.46
C THR A 85 10.44 -11.73 0.97
N ASP A 86 10.57 -10.55 1.59
CA ASP A 86 10.15 -10.30 2.97
C ASP A 86 8.77 -9.62 2.98
N VAL A 87 7.73 -10.43 3.18
CA VAL A 87 6.33 -9.98 3.31
C VAL A 87 5.78 -10.51 4.62
N GLU A 88 5.40 -9.59 5.48
CA GLU A 88 4.79 -9.88 6.79
C GLU A 88 3.31 -9.50 6.79
N PHE A 89 2.48 -10.37 7.35
CA PHE A 89 1.04 -10.14 7.50
C PHE A 89 0.72 -9.98 8.98
N MET A 90 0.04 -8.88 9.31
CA MET A 90 -0.60 -8.66 10.60
C MET A 90 -2.07 -9.11 10.51
N ASP A 91 -2.70 -9.26 11.66
CA ASP A 91 -4.07 -9.78 11.74
C ASP A 91 -5.05 -8.71 12.26
N PHE A 92 -4.88 -7.46 11.80
CA PHE A 92 -5.86 -6.40 12.09
C PHE A 92 -7.15 -6.62 11.29
N PRO A 93 -8.32 -6.19 11.84
CA PRO A 93 -9.59 -6.33 11.15
C PRO A 93 -9.64 -5.46 9.90
N ASP A 94 -10.27 -5.98 8.85
CA ASP A 94 -10.40 -5.32 7.55
C ASP A 94 -11.51 -4.28 7.55
N ASN A 95 -11.19 -3.06 7.13
CA ASN A 95 -12.06 -1.89 7.13
C ASN A 95 -12.68 -1.56 8.50
N GLU A 96 -12.05 -2.01 9.56
CA GLU A 96 -12.45 -1.83 10.96
C GLU A 96 -11.26 -1.46 11.85
N MET A 97 -10.12 -1.02 11.28
CA MET A 97 -8.96 -0.62 12.08
C MET A 97 -9.25 0.60 12.98
N ASP A 98 -10.29 1.36 12.70
CA ASP A 98 -10.77 2.46 13.56
C ASP A 98 -11.40 1.96 14.88
N THR A 99 -11.73 0.68 14.99
CA THR A 99 -12.16 0.05 16.24
C THR A 99 -10.99 -0.34 17.14
N ILE A 100 -9.78 -0.33 16.60
CA ILE A 100 -8.55 -0.65 17.32
C ILE A 100 -7.88 0.64 17.81
N SER A 101 -7.31 0.59 19.01
CA SER A 101 -6.61 1.78 19.50
C SER A 101 -5.43 2.12 18.58
N ASN A 102 -5.29 3.40 18.23
CA ASN A 102 -4.14 3.87 17.45
C ASN A 102 -2.81 3.51 18.12
N LEU A 103 -2.78 3.45 19.46
CA LEU A 103 -1.62 3.02 20.22
C LEU A 103 -1.21 1.58 19.89
N GLU A 104 -2.17 0.67 19.76
CA GLU A 104 -1.91 -0.73 19.44
C GLU A 104 -1.30 -0.87 18.04
N VAL A 105 -1.91 -0.21 17.05
CA VAL A 105 -1.38 -0.18 15.67
C VAL A 105 0.03 0.43 15.65
N THR A 106 0.22 1.55 16.34
CA THR A 106 1.53 2.22 16.48
C THR A 106 2.59 1.29 17.07
N LYS A 107 2.26 0.56 18.14
CA LYS A 107 3.21 -0.37 18.79
C LYS A 107 3.61 -1.53 17.89
N LYS A 108 2.71 -2.04 17.07
CA LYS A 108 3.07 -3.07 16.07
C LYS A 108 4.04 -2.52 15.02
N ILE A 109 3.81 -1.30 14.55
CA ILE A 109 4.71 -0.63 13.61
C ILE A 109 6.08 -0.35 14.25
N GLU A 110 6.11 0.14 15.50
CA GLU A 110 7.36 0.38 16.24
C GLU A 110 8.20 -0.90 16.34
N LEU A 111 7.59 -2.06 16.64
CA LEU A 111 8.29 -3.34 16.67
C LEU A 111 8.93 -3.71 15.33
N VAL A 112 8.21 -3.51 14.22
CA VAL A 112 8.76 -3.75 12.88
C VAL A 112 9.94 -2.82 12.61
N ILE A 113 9.81 -1.53 12.94
CA ILE A 113 10.87 -0.53 12.76
C ILE A 113 12.11 -0.89 13.57
N GLU A 114 11.94 -1.30 14.81
CA GLU A 114 13.04 -1.68 15.71
C GLU A 114 13.84 -2.86 15.17
N HIS A 115 13.17 -3.88 14.64
CA HIS A 115 13.82 -5.07 14.10
C HIS A 115 14.43 -4.83 12.72
N TYR A 116 13.68 -4.19 11.81
CA TYR A 116 14.09 -4.03 10.42
C TYR A 116 15.03 -2.83 10.19
N LYS A 117 14.97 -1.81 11.04
CA LYS A 117 15.78 -0.58 10.99
C LYS A 117 15.75 0.11 9.62
N PRO A 118 14.56 0.49 9.12
CA PRO A 118 14.43 1.09 7.82
C PRO A 118 15.07 2.49 7.76
N SER A 119 15.61 2.86 6.59
CA SER A 119 16.03 4.23 6.29
C SER A 119 14.89 5.06 5.68
N ILE A 120 13.97 4.40 4.98
CA ILE A 120 12.82 5.02 4.32
C ILE A 120 11.57 4.20 4.70
N VAL A 121 10.51 4.91 5.05
CA VAL A 121 9.19 4.32 5.33
C VAL A 121 8.18 4.90 4.36
N PHE A 122 7.44 4.02 3.69
CA PHE A 122 6.29 4.36 2.85
C PHE A 122 5.00 3.96 3.54
N THR A 123 3.97 4.80 3.42
CA THR A 123 2.63 4.56 3.96
C THR A 123 1.56 5.22 3.07
N HIS A 124 0.30 4.98 3.37
CA HIS A 124 -0.83 5.57 2.66
C HIS A 124 -0.88 7.10 2.74
N SER A 125 -1.69 7.71 1.86
CA SER A 125 -2.07 9.11 1.98
C SER A 125 -2.97 9.31 3.20
N LYS A 126 -2.82 10.45 3.89
CA LYS A 126 -3.75 10.91 4.91
C LYS A 126 -5.17 11.14 4.35
N TYR A 127 -5.25 11.52 3.09
CA TYR A 127 -6.50 11.87 2.41
C TYR A 127 -6.96 10.69 1.56
N ASP A 128 -7.74 9.81 2.18
CA ASP A 128 -8.22 8.58 1.56
C ASP A 128 -9.62 8.24 2.09
N VAL A 129 -10.49 7.66 1.24
CA VAL A 129 -11.85 7.28 1.70
C VAL A 129 -11.80 6.05 2.60
N ASN A 130 -10.81 5.17 2.42
CA ASN A 130 -10.66 3.98 3.23
C ASN A 130 -10.20 4.35 4.65
N VAL A 131 -10.93 3.87 5.64
CA VAL A 131 -10.66 4.18 7.06
C VAL A 131 -9.33 3.59 7.50
N ASP A 132 -8.99 2.37 7.07
CA ASP A 132 -7.76 1.69 7.46
C ASP A 132 -6.52 2.44 6.92
N HIS A 133 -6.60 3.01 5.71
CA HIS A 133 -5.53 3.82 5.15
C HIS A 133 -5.24 5.04 6.00
N ARG A 134 -6.30 5.73 6.50
CA ARG A 134 -6.14 6.90 7.37
C ARG A 134 -5.59 6.54 8.74
N VAL A 135 -6.13 5.49 9.37
CA VAL A 135 -5.62 4.97 10.66
C VAL A 135 -4.16 4.59 10.54
N LEU A 136 -3.81 3.89 9.46
CA LEU A 136 -2.44 3.44 9.22
C LEU A 136 -1.48 4.62 8.96
N TYR A 137 -1.93 5.65 8.24
CA TYR A 137 -1.16 6.88 8.11
C TYR A 137 -0.83 7.48 9.49
N ASP A 138 -1.86 7.73 10.32
CA ASP A 138 -1.69 8.38 11.63
C ASP A 138 -0.81 7.53 12.58
N ALA A 139 -0.99 6.21 12.59
CA ALA A 139 -0.15 5.29 13.35
C ALA A 139 1.31 5.29 12.86
N THR A 140 1.52 5.29 11.54
CA THR A 140 2.87 5.35 10.96
C THR A 140 3.58 6.65 11.29
N ILE A 141 2.90 7.80 11.20
CA ILE A 141 3.48 9.09 11.59
C ILE A 141 3.87 9.09 13.06
N THR A 142 3.04 8.50 13.91
CA THR A 142 3.30 8.38 15.35
C THR A 142 4.50 7.46 15.62
N ALA A 143 4.56 6.29 15.00
CA ALA A 143 5.65 5.32 15.18
C ALA A 143 7.00 5.81 14.65
N THR A 144 6.97 6.68 13.63
CA THR A 144 8.18 7.21 12.99
C THR A 144 8.63 8.56 13.57
N ARG A 145 8.11 8.99 14.72
CA ARG A 145 8.54 10.25 15.36
C ARG A 145 10.07 10.29 15.48
N PRO A 146 10.72 11.44 15.19
CA PRO A 146 12.16 11.54 15.29
C PRO A 146 12.60 11.44 16.77
N THR A 147 13.18 10.31 17.11
CA THR A 147 13.82 10.07 18.40
C THR A 147 15.28 9.72 18.17
N SER A 148 16.12 9.84 19.17
CA SER A 148 17.58 9.64 19.04
C SER A 148 18.01 8.29 18.49
N ASN A 149 17.14 7.28 18.55
CA ASN A 149 17.46 5.91 18.19
C ASN A 149 16.87 5.45 16.85
N LEU A 150 16.14 6.33 16.12
CA LEU A 150 15.54 5.94 14.84
C LEU A 150 16.50 6.09 13.66
N SER A 151 16.59 5.02 12.84
CA SER A 151 17.34 5.00 11.58
C SER A 151 16.65 5.73 10.43
N ILE A 152 15.37 6.10 10.62
CA ILE A 152 14.48 6.60 9.56
C ILE A 152 14.92 7.99 9.13
N LYS A 153 15.24 8.14 7.85
CA LYS A 153 15.59 9.42 7.22
C LYS A 153 14.40 10.04 6.50
N LYS A 154 13.57 9.20 5.86
CA LYS A 154 12.43 9.69 5.08
C LYS A 154 11.15 8.95 5.44
N VAL A 155 10.07 9.71 5.50
CA VAL A 155 8.69 9.19 5.54
C VAL A 155 7.96 9.76 4.34
N ILE A 156 7.34 8.89 3.56
CA ILE A 156 6.75 9.21 2.26
C ILE A 156 5.37 8.57 2.20
N SER A 157 4.38 9.30 1.70
CA SER A 157 3.03 8.78 1.49
C SER A 157 2.69 8.67 0.02
N PHE A 158 1.80 7.72 -0.32
CA PHE A 158 1.36 7.44 -1.68
C PHE A 158 -0.16 7.34 -1.78
N GLU A 159 -0.67 7.55 -2.99
CA GLU A 159 -2.08 7.30 -3.33
C GLU A 159 -2.32 5.82 -3.64
N VAL A 160 -3.53 5.36 -3.36
CA VAL A 160 -4.02 4.05 -3.80
C VAL A 160 -5.16 4.26 -4.78
N PRO A 161 -4.98 3.91 -6.07
CA PRO A 161 -6.06 3.92 -7.05
C PRO A 161 -7.27 3.10 -6.59
N SER A 162 -8.46 3.64 -6.77
CA SER A 162 -9.76 3.17 -6.27
C SER A 162 -10.03 3.47 -4.79
N SER A 163 -9.30 4.43 -4.23
CA SER A 163 -9.49 4.84 -2.85
C SER A 163 -9.16 6.32 -2.64
N THR A 164 -7.90 6.71 -2.87
CA THR A 164 -7.44 8.08 -2.57
C THR A 164 -8.14 9.14 -3.45
N GLU A 165 -8.35 8.86 -4.74
CA GLU A 165 -9.01 9.80 -5.66
C GLU A 165 -10.48 10.06 -5.35
N TRP A 166 -11.12 9.19 -4.57
CA TRP A 166 -12.53 9.34 -4.17
C TRP A 166 -12.73 10.13 -2.87
N TYR A 167 -11.64 10.57 -2.25
CA TYR A 167 -11.71 11.49 -1.12
C TYR A 167 -11.91 12.93 -1.62
N PHE A 168 -13.09 13.49 -1.39
CA PHE A 168 -13.46 14.84 -1.87
C PHE A 168 -13.54 15.85 -0.72
N PRO A 169 -13.05 17.09 -0.95
CA PRO A 169 -12.26 17.50 -2.13
C PRO A 169 -10.91 16.80 -2.16
N SER A 170 -10.41 16.46 -3.36
CA SER A 170 -9.11 15.78 -3.50
C SER A 170 -7.99 16.62 -2.91
N GLN A 171 -7.22 16.02 -2.00
CA GLN A 171 -6.14 16.69 -1.29
C GLN A 171 -4.79 15.97 -1.45
N PHE A 172 -4.73 14.88 -2.22
CA PHE A 172 -3.45 14.26 -2.54
C PHE A 172 -2.65 15.20 -3.45
N SER A 173 -1.60 15.77 -2.89
CA SER A 173 -0.73 16.74 -3.57
C SER A 173 0.71 16.24 -3.56
N PRO A 174 1.10 15.42 -4.56
CA PRO A 174 2.43 14.84 -4.61
C PRO A 174 3.49 15.88 -5.00
N ASN A 175 4.70 15.69 -4.46
CA ASN A 175 5.88 16.51 -4.72
C ASN A 175 7.13 15.68 -5.01
N ILE A 176 7.00 14.34 -5.05
CA ILE A 176 8.04 13.40 -5.48
C ILE A 176 7.47 12.55 -6.60
N PHE A 177 8.22 12.43 -7.69
CA PHE A 177 7.84 11.65 -8.85
C PHE A 177 8.97 10.67 -9.18
N VAL A 178 8.65 9.39 -9.24
CA VAL A 178 9.61 8.34 -9.57
C VAL A 178 9.31 7.82 -10.98
N ASP A 179 10.26 7.97 -11.88
CA ASP A 179 10.18 7.37 -13.21
C ASP A 179 10.07 5.85 -13.10
N ILE A 180 8.99 5.30 -13.61
CA ILE A 180 8.72 3.86 -13.66
C ILE A 180 8.52 3.35 -15.09
N ASN A 181 8.93 4.13 -16.10
CA ASN A 181 8.70 3.76 -17.50
C ASN A 181 9.20 2.33 -17.83
N LYS A 182 10.34 1.94 -17.28
CA LYS A 182 10.92 0.61 -17.47
C LYS A 182 10.28 -0.46 -16.57
N GLU A 183 9.68 -0.06 -15.46
CA GLU A 183 9.10 -0.93 -14.44
C GLU A 183 7.57 -1.06 -14.55
N LEU A 184 6.91 -0.25 -15.40
CA LEU A 184 5.44 -0.21 -15.52
C LEU A 184 4.84 -1.58 -15.87
N GLU A 185 5.44 -2.30 -16.82
CA GLU A 185 4.96 -3.65 -17.19
C GLU A 185 5.15 -4.65 -16.06
N THR A 186 6.19 -4.48 -15.24
CA THR A 186 6.38 -5.31 -14.04
C THR A 186 5.33 -5.00 -12.98
N LYS A 187 4.99 -3.72 -12.76
CA LYS A 187 3.88 -3.32 -11.90
C LYS A 187 2.56 -3.95 -12.34
N ILE A 188 2.24 -3.87 -13.64
CA ILE A 188 1.02 -4.47 -14.20
C ILE A 188 1.02 -5.98 -14.00
N LYS A 189 2.14 -6.66 -14.29
CA LYS A 189 2.26 -8.10 -14.06
C LYS A 189 2.09 -8.50 -12.59
N ALA A 190 2.58 -7.67 -11.68
CA ALA A 190 2.39 -7.88 -10.24
C ALA A 190 0.91 -7.70 -9.85
N LEU A 191 0.23 -6.66 -10.38
CA LEU A 191 -1.19 -6.45 -10.16
C LEU A 191 -2.02 -7.63 -10.68
N MET A 192 -1.70 -8.16 -11.85
CA MET A 192 -2.37 -9.33 -12.42
C MET A 192 -2.21 -10.61 -11.59
N ALA A 193 -1.30 -10.65 -10.61
CA ALA A 193 -1.22 -11.76 -9.67
C ALA A 193 -2.43 -11.80 -8.73
N TYR A 194 -3.02 -10.65 -8.44
CA TYR A 194 -4.24 -10.49 -7.65
C TYR A 194 -5.49 -10.67 -8.51
N LYS A 195 -5.78 -11.92 -8.88
CA LYS A 195 -6.81 -12.26 -9.89
C LYS A 195 -8.20 -11.70 -9.58
N ASN A 196 -8.57 -11.64 -8.31
CA ASN A 196 -9.90 -11.23 -7.87
C ASN A 196 -10.01 -9.70 -7.63
N GLU A 197 -8.88 -8.95 -7.75
CA GLU A 197 -8.85 -7.51 -7.53
C GLU A 197 -8.90 -6.69 -8.80
N ILE A 198 -8.57 -7.29 -9.93
CA ILE A 198 -8.62 -6.61 -11.23
C ILE A 198 -10.08 -6.39 -11.63
N ARG A 199 -10.34 -5.25 -12.21
CA ARG A 199 -11.64 -4.83 -12.74
C ARG A 199 -11.48 -4.36 -14.18
N ASP A 200 -12.59 -4.27 -14.89
CA ASP A 200 -12.61 -3.69 -16.23
C ASP A 200 -12.59 -2.17 -16.18
N PHE A 201 -12.03 -1.57 -17.22
CA PHE A 201 -12.10 -0.11 -17.38
C PHE A 201 -13.59 0.34 -17.46
N PRO A 202 -13.98 1.46 -16.82
CA PRO A 202 -13.15 2.55 -16.29
C PRO A 202 -12.74 2.43 -14.82
N HIS A 203 -12.87 1.27 -14.19
CA HIS A 203 -12.49 1.12 -12.80
C HIS A 203 -10.98 1.42 -12.60
N PRO A 204 -10.56 2.16 -11.56
CA PRO A 204 -9.15 2.53 -11.33
C PRO A 204 -8.20 1.34 -11.16
N ARG A 205 -8.70 0.15 -10.77
CA ARG A 205 -7.92 -1.09 -10.69
C ARG A 205 -7.82 -1.85 -12.01
N SER A 206 -8.29 -1.28 -13.12
CA SER A 206 -8.06 -1.86 -14.44
C SER A 206 -6.62 -1.64 -14.91
N VAL A 207 -6.12 -2.55 -15.73
CA VAL A 207 -4.78 -2.41 -16.33
C VAL A 207 -4.67 -1.09 -17.10
N ASP A 208 -5.71 -0.72 -17.84
CA ASP A 208 -5.73 0.52 -18.63
C ASP A 208 -5.71 1.75 -17.72
N ALA A 209 -6.49 1.78 -16.64
CA ALA A 209 -6.48 2.88 -15.68
C ALA A 209 -5.12 3.05 -15.01
N ILE A 210 -4.45 1.96 -14.61
CA ILE A 210 -3.10 2.03 -14.04
C ILE A 210 -2.11 2.63 -15.04
N ARG A 211 -2.20 2.29 -16.33
CA ARG A 211 -1.37 2.92 -17.38
C ARG A 211 -1.68 4.41 -17.54
N VAL A 212 -2.96 4.78 -17.51
CA VAL A 212 -3.40 6.19 -17.60
C VAL A 212 -2.89 6.99 -16.41
N ILE A 213 -3.01 6.46 -15.19
CA ILE A 213 -2.53 7.11 -13.96
C ILE A 213 -1.01 7.32 -14.01
N ALA A 214 -0.25 6.29 -14.40
CA ALA A 214 1.20 6.41 -14.53
C ALA A 214 1.61 7.45 -15.59
N LYS A 215 0.93 7.50 -16.73
CA LYS A 215 1.15 8.52 -17.77
C LYS A 215 0.76 9.92 -17.31
N ARG A 216 -0.37 10.06 -16.57
CA ARG A 216 -0.78 11.33 -15.99
C ARG A 216 0.33 11.91 -15.09
N TRP A 217 0.86 11.11 -14.18
CA TRP A 217 1.96 11.55 -13.32
C TRP A 217 3.25 11.79 -14.10
N GLY A 218 3.44 11.05 -15.19
CA GLY A 218 4.50 11.32 -16.15
C GLY A 218 4.38 12.71 -16.76
N THR A 219 3.19 13.11 -17.24
CA THR A 219 2.99 14.45 -17.82
C THR A 219 3.18 15.58 -16.80
N VAL A 220 2.80 15.34 -15.53
CA VAL A 220 3.02 16.32 -14.45
C VAL A 220 4.51 16.54 -14.15
N SER A 221 5.33 15.51 -14.33
CA SER A 221 6.75 15.52 -13.95
C SER A 221 7.72 15.58 -15.13
N GLY A 222 7.24 15.61 -16.37
CA GLY A 222 8.08 15.57 -17.58
C GLY A 222 8.69 14.19 -17.86
N LEU A 223 8.08 13.12 -17.36
CA LEU A 223 8.49 11.72 -17.53
C LEU A 223 7.48 10.97 -18.42
N HIS A 224 7.88 9.84 -18.99
CA HIS A 224 6.96 9.02 -19.80
C HIS A 224 5.91 8.30 -18.93
N ALA A 225 6.30 7.83 -17.76
CA ALA A 225 5.42 7.22 -16.78
C ALA A 225 6.04 7.39 -15.39
N ALA A 226 5.24 7.76 -14.39
CA ALA A 226 5.70 7.97 -13.04
C ALA A 226 4.73 7.42 -12.00
N GLU A 227 5.26 7.11 -10.83
CA GLU A 227 4.50 7.02 -9.58
C GLU A 227 4.73 8.29 -8.77
N ALA A 228 3.68 8.75 -8.10
CA ALA A 228 3.66 10.03 -7.40
C ALA A 228 3.54 9.83 -5.90
N PHE A 229 4.28 10.64 -5.15
CA PHE A 229 4.39 10.54 -3.70
C PHE A 229 4.37 11.92 -3.05
N SER A 230 3.94 11.97 -1.79
CA SER A 230 4.06 13.16 -0.96
C SER A 230 5.13 12.93 0.10
N LEU A 231 6.11 13.81 0.14
CA LEU A 231 7.12 13.83 1.20
C LEU A 231 6.46 14.31 2.50
N VAL A 232 6.43 13.43 3.49
CA VAL A 232 5.95 13.77 4.84
C VAL A 232 7.07 14.35 5.70
N ARG A 233 8.24 13.72 5.64
CA ARG A 233 9.43 14.17 6.39
C ARG A 233 10.71 13.69 5.71
N ASP A 234 11.71 14.57 5.67
CA ASP A 234 13.09 14.26 5.28
C ASP A 234 14.04 14.80 6.36
N ILE A 235 14.92 13.94 6.88
CA ILE A 235 15.92 14.30 7.87
C ILE A 235 17.31 14.10 7.24
N ASN A 236 17.94 15.21 6.91
CA ASN A 236 19.29 15.26 6.36
C ASN A 236 20.25 15.89 7.38
N ASN A 237 21.37 15.22 7.59
CA ASN A 237 22.45 15.76 8.43
C ASN A 237 23.48 16.56 7.61
N SER A 238 23.29 16.64 6.31
CA SER A 238 24.11 17.43 5.36
C SER A 238 23.27 18.56 4.78
N VAL A 239 23.93 19.62 4.39
CA VAL A 239 23.30 20.73 3.63
C VAL A 239 22.69 20.17 2.35
N PRO A 240 21.48 20.58 1.92
CA PRO A 240 20.88 20.16 0.67
C PRO A 240 21.74 20.48 -0.52
#